data_b2528d9702ac502a92b9d094a7dbef8d
#
_entry.id   b2528d9702ac502a92b9d094a7dbef8d
#
_cell.length_a   1.000
_cell.length_b   1.000
_cell.length_c   1.000
_cell.angle_alpha   90.00
_cell.angle_beta   90.00
_cell.angle_gamma   90.00
#
_symmetry.space_group_name_H-M   'P 1'
#
loop_
_entity.id
_entity.type
_entity.pdbx_description
1 polymer ?
#
loop_
_entity_poly.entity_id
_entity_poly.type
_entity_poly.pdbx_seq_one_letter_code
_entity_poly.pdbx_strand_id
1 'polypeptide(L)'
;AARAMLQHGIFNDALPLKMTYITPCYRYEKPQSGRYREFYQFGVEMFGAPSPAADAEIICLATTLFERLGISNLSLEINSIGCPTCRKNYQAALKNYFSAYKNELCETCVKRLEKNPMRIVDCKNSDCQKISQNAPNIIDFLCEDCRKHFDDVKKYLDNSNIEYKINPKIVRGLDYYTKTVFEFVAKDDAQRGLVCGGGGRYDG
;
A
#
# COMPACT_ATOMS: atom_id res chain seq x y z
N ALA A 1 5.44 -13.34 9.48
CA ALA A 1 6.78 -13.62 8.96
C ALA A 1 7.85 -12.88 9.76
N ALA A 2 7.89 -11.51 9.82
CA ALA A 2 8.96 -10.74 10.47
C ALA A 2 9.25 -11.14 11.92
N ARG A 3 8.21 -11.29 12.77
CA ARG A 3 8.38 -11.74 14.16
C ARG A 3 9.00 -13.13 14.25
N ALA A 4 8.57 -14.06 13.41
CA ALA A 4 9.13 -15.42 13.40
C ALA A 4 10.60 -15.39 12.97
N MET A 5 10.94 -14.59 11.97
CA MET A 5 12.32 -14.39 11.52
C MET A 5 13.23 -13.90 12.67
N LEU A 6 12.79 -12.91 13.42
CA LEU A 6 13.54 -12.38 14.57
C LEU A 6 13.63 -13.41 15.72
N GLN A 7 12.50 -14.03 16.06
CA GLN A 7 12.42 -15.01 17.16
C GLN A 7 13.31 -16.22 16.95
N HIS A 8 13.46 -16.67 15.70
CA HIS A 8 14.27 -17.85 15.35
C HIS A 8 15.67 -17.50 14.85
N GLY A 9 16.07 -16.22 14.87
CA GLY A 9 17.39 -15.79 14.46
C GLY A 9 17.70 -15.97 12.97
N ILE A 10 16.69 -16.14 12.13
CA ILE A 10 16.84 -16.41 10.69
C ILE A 10 17.53 -15.24 9.95
N PHE A 11 17.50 -14.03 10.52
CA PHE A 11 18.21 -12.88 9.98
C PHE A 11 19.73 -13.02 10.00
N ASN A 12 20.28 -14.01 10.69
CA ASN A 12 21.72 -14.35 10.67
C ASN A 12 22.11 -15.16 9.43
N ASP A 13 21.13 -15.68 8.67
CA ASP A 13 21.36 -16.41 7.44
C ASP A 13 21.76 -15.46 6.29
N ALA A 14 22.11 -16.05 5.15
CA ALA A 14 22.47 -15.26 3.95
C ALA A 14 21.28 -14.40 3.46
N LEU A 15 21.55 -13.14 3.17
CA LEU A 15 20.57 -12.19 2.62
C LEU A 15 20.79 -11.99 1.10
N PRO A 16 19.75 -11.69 0.33
CA PRO A 16 18.35 -11.53 0.76
C PRO A 16 17.66 -12.85 1.08
N LEU A 17 16.88 -12.87 2.16
CA LEU A 17 16.04 -14.00 2.53
C LEU A 17 14.65 -13.84 1.90
N LYS A 18 14.18 -14.86 1.17
CA LYS A 18 12.86 -14.92 0.56
C LYS A 18 12.02 -16.00 1.24
N MET A 19 10.86 -15.63 1.71
CA MET A 19 9.95 -16.50 2.44
C MET A 19 8.55 -16.46 1.85
N THR A 20 7.85 -17.61 1.91
CA THR A 20 6.42 -17.68 1.57
C THR A 20 5.67 -18.35 2.70
N TYR A 21 4.39 -18.03 2.82
CA TYR A 21 3.48 -18.68 3.76
C TYR A 21 2.06 -18.77 3.22
N ILE A 22 1.33 -19.78 3.67
CA ILE A 22 -0.12 -19.87 3.53
C ILE A 22 -0.65 -20.08 4.93
N THR A 23 -1.54 -19.20 5.38
CA THR A 23 -2.06 -19.25 6.75
C THR A 23 -3.51 -18.81 6.81
N PRO A 24 -4.33 -19.43 7.69
CA PRO A 24 -5.63 -18.89 8.03
C PRO A 24 -5.46 -17.54 8.76
N CYS A 25 -6.26 -16.58 8.37
CA CYS A 25 -6.31 -15.26 8.98
C CYS A 25 -7.72 -15.01 9.52
N TYR A 26 -7.80 -14.27 10.63
CA TYR A 26 -9.05 -13.96 11.31
C TYR A 26 -9.19 -12.45 11.50
N ARG A 27 -10.40 -11.93 11.34
CA ARG A 27 -10.72 -10.52 11.60
C ARG A 27 -12.10 -10.38 12.22
N TYR A 28 -12.27 -9.37 13.05
CA TYR A 28 -13.53 -9.11 13.76
C TYR A 28 -14.56 -8.34 12.91
N GLU A 29 -14.17 -7.76 11.80
CA GLU A 29 -15.01 -6.91 10.96
C GLU A 29 -16.35 -7.55 10.57
N LYS A 30 -17.36 -6.68 10.28
CA LYS A 30 -18.66 -7.14 9.80
C LYS A 30 -18.47 -7.88 8.46
N PRO A 31 -18.96 -9.13 8.34
CA PRO A 31 -18.86 -9.88 7.10
C PRO A 31 -19.65 -9.20 5.97
N GLN A 32 -19.08 -9.24 4.77
CA GLN A 32 -19.74 -8.80 3.55
C GLN A 32 -19.22 -9.60 2.35
N SER A 33 -19.83 -9.45 1.17
CA SER A 33 -19.38 -10.13 -0.04
C SER A 33 -17.87 -9.89 -0.28
N GLY A 34 -17.12 -10.98 -0.47
CA GLY A 34 -15.66 -10.93 -0.64
C GLY A 34 -14.84 -10.59 0.61
N ARG A 35 -15.47 -10.43 1.79
CA ARG A 35 -14.78 -10.07 3.02
C ARG A 35 -15.27 -10.91 4.21
N TYR A 36 -14.65 -12.07 4.39
CA TYR A 36 -14.96 -13.04 5.45
C TYR A 36 -14.19 -12.75 6.73
N ARG A 37 -14.69 -13.26 7.87
CA ARG A 37 -13.99 -13.19 9.17
C ARG A 37 -12.84 -14.17 9.27
N GLU A 38 -12.97 -15.32 8.61
CA GLU A 38 -11.91 -16.30 8.42
C GLU A 38 -11.59 -16.39 6.93
N PHE A 39 -10.33 -16.35 6.58
CA PHE A 39 -9.86 -16.45 5.19
C PHE A 39 -8.42 -16.93 5.16
N TYR A 40 -8.01 -17.53 4.07
CA TYR A 40 -6.61 -17.90 3.86
C TYR A 40 -5.87 -16.77 3.16
N GLN A 41 -4.64 -16.55 3.59
CA GLN A 41 -3.75 -15.60 2.97
C GLN A 41 -2.47 -16.30 2.51
N PHE A 42 -2.14 -16.16 1.23
CA PHE A 42 -0.81 -16.41 0.70
C PHE A 42 0.01 -15.14 0.86
N GLY A 43 1.22 -15.24 1.38
CA GLY A 43 2.12 -14.12 1.55
C GLY A 43 3.53 -14.43 1.11
N VAL A 44 4.21 -13.40 0.60
CA VAL A 44 5.62 -13.41 0.23
C VAL A 44 6.31 -12.29 0.95
N GLU A 45 7.46 -12.58 1.53
CA GLU A 45 8.29 -11.63 2.26
C GLU A 45 9.72 -11.70 1.73
N MET A 46 10.36 -10.55 1.54
CA MET A 46 11.78 -10.46 1.19
C MET A 46 12.49 -9.57 2.20
N PHE A 47 13.48 -10.12 2.88
CA PHE A 47 14.26 -9.42 3.90
C PHE A 47 15.68 -9.15 3.43
N GLY A 48 16.25 -8.01 3.83
CA GLY A 48 17.64 -7.66 3.56
C GLY A 48 17.93 -7.22 2.13
N ALA A 49 16.92 -6.74 1.40
CA ALA A 49 17.04 -6.25 0.03
C ALA A 49 16.61 -4.77 -0.08
N PRO A 50 17.53 -3.80 0.10
CA PRO A 50 17.19 -2.37 0.06
C PRO A 50 16.90 -1.83 -1.35
N SER A 51 17.28 -2.56 -2.39
CA SER A 51 17.12 -2.16 -3.79
C SER A 51 15.65 -2.04 -4.21
N PRO A 52 15.29 -1.07 -5.08
CA PRO A 52 13.96 -1.01 -5.72
C PRO A 52 13.63 -2.23 -6.58
N ALA A 53 14.65 -2.97 -7.03
CA ALA A 53 14.46 -4.25 -7.75
C ALA A 53 13.71 -5.28 -6.90
N ALA A 54 13.90 -5.28 -5.57
CA ALA A 54 13.19 -6.18 -4.66
C ALA A 54 11.67 -5.90 -4.63
N ASP A 55 11.29 -4.62 -4.66
CA ASP A 55 9.88 -4.23 -4.71
C ASP A 55 9.25 -4.69 -6.02
N ALA A 56 9.95 -4.46 -7.13
CA ALA A 56 9.49 -4.89 -8.45
C ALA A 56 9.41 -6.43 -8.53
N GLU A 57 10.36 -7.17 -7.96
CA GLU A 57 10.35 -8.64 -7.95
C GLU A 57 9.09 -9.18 -7.23
N ILE A 58 8.73 -8.61 -6.07
CA ILE A 58 7.52 -9.00 -5.34
C ILE A 58 6.26 -8.70 -6.14
N ILE A 59 6.20 -7.55 -6.82
CA ILE A 59 5.07 -7.18 -7.68
C ILE A 59 4.98 -8.13 -8.88
N CYS A 60 6.10 -8.41 -9.56
CA CYS A 60 6.18 -9.35 -10.68
C CYS A 60 5.71 -10.75 -10.27
N LEU A 61 6.16 -11.23 -9.10
CA LEU A 61 5.74 -12.53 -8.57
C LEU A 61 4.24 -12.57 -8.35
N ALA A 62 3.67 -11.52 -7.72
CA ALA A 62 2.23 -11.46 -7.46
C ALA A 62 1.43 -11.40 -8.78
N THR A 63 1.87 -10.62 -9.77
CA THR A 63 1.27 -10.56 -11.10
C THR A 63 1.25 -11.93 -11.76
N THR A 64 2.41 -12.58 -11.82
CA THR A 64 2.55 -13.94 -12.40
C THR A 64 1.69 -14.97 -11.67
N LEU A 65 1.57 -14.86 -10.34
CA LEU A 65 0.71 -15.75 -9.56
C LEU A 65 -0.76 -15.58 -9.98
N PHE A 66 -1.27 -14.35 -10.04
CA PHE A 66 -2.65 -14.09 -10.46
C PHE A 66 -2.92 -14.58 -11.89
N GLU A 67 -1.99 -14.36 -12.82
CA GLU A 67 -2.09 -14.84 -14.19
C GLU A 67 -2.17 -16.38 -14.25
N ARG A 68 -1.30 -17.09 -13.52
CA ARG A 68 -1.31 -18.57 -13.45
C ARG A 68 -2.56 -19.13 -12.80
N LEU A 69 -3.19 -18.39 -11.89
CA LEU A 69 -4.47 -18.74 -11.28
C LEU A 69 -5.67 -18.41 -12.20
N GLY A 70 -5.45 -17.84 -13.39
CA GLY A 70 -6.50 -17.41 -14.31
C GLY A 70 -7.25 -16.16 -13.87
N ILE A 71 -6.69 -15.39 -12.93
CA ILE A 71 -7.29 -14.15 -12.42
C ILE A 71 -6.72 -12.98 -13.24
N SER A 72 -7.35 -12.67 -14.36
CA SER A 72 -6.85 -11.67 -15.33
C SER A 72 -7.47 -10.28 -15.19
N ASN A 73 -8.60 -10.16 -14.47
CA ASN A 73 -9.35 -8.90 -14.41
C ASN A 73 -8.93 -8.02 -13.20
N LEU A 74 -7.61 -7.80 -13.08
CA LEU A 74 -7.03 -6.98 -12.01
C LEU A 74 -6.33 -5.74 -12.59
N SER A 75 -6.37 -4.65 -11.85
CA SER A 75 -5.56 -3.46 -12.05
C SER A 75 -4.47 -3.41 -10.98
N LEU A 76 -3.22 -3.40 -11.38
CA LEU A 76 -2.13 -3.09 -10.45
C LEU A 76 -2.10 -1.57 -10.23
N GLU A 77 -2.22 -1.17 -9.00
CA GLU A 77 -2.08 0.22 -8.58
C GLU A 77 -0.88 0.36 -7.65
N ILE A 78 -0.01 1.32 -7.92
CA ILE A 78 1.22 1.56 -7.15
C ILE A 78 1.26 2.98 -6.61
N ASN A 79 1.95 3.18 -5.49
CA ASN A 79 2.24 4.49 -4.93
C ASN A 79 3.55 4.46 -4.16
N SER A 80 4.08 5.63 -3.82
CA SER A 80 5.12 5.79 -2.82
C SER A 80 4.59 6.61 -1.65
N ILE A 81 4.68 6.07 -0.44
CA ILE A 81 4.36 6.81 0.79
C ILE A 81 5.59 7.48 1.41
N GLY A 82 6.72 7.44 0.73
CA GLY A 82 7.98 8.05 1.15
C GLY A 82 8.59 7.48 2.43
N CYS A 83 9.64 8.09 2.88
CA CYS A 83 10.27 7.83 4.17
C CYS A 83 9.55 8.60 5.30
N PRO A 84 9.94 8.40 6.58
CA PRO A 84 9.34 9.13 7.70
C PRO A 84 9.38 10.66 7.55
N THR A 85 10.45 11.21 6.97
CA THR A 85 10.59 12.66 6.71
C THR A 85 9.59 13.14 5.66
N CYS A 86 9.46 12.42 4.52
CA CYS A 86 8.47 12.72 3.49
C CYS A 86 7.05 12.71 4.07
N ARG A 87 6.73 11.67 4.87
CA ARG A 87 5.41 11.54 5.51
C ARG A 87 5.11 12.68 6.48
N LYS A 88 6.08 13.10 7.28
CA LYS A 88 5.92 14.22 8.21
C LYS A 88 5.55 15.51 7.48
N ASN A 89 6.26 15.83 6.41
CA ASN A 89 5.99 17.01 5.59
C ASN A 89 4.61 16.93 4.92
N TYR A 90 4.28 15.78 4.36
CA TYR A 90 2.98 15.53 3.74
C TYR A 90 1.83 15.62 4.74
N GLN A 91 1.97 15.03 5.93
CA GLN A 91 0.96 15.12 7.00
C GLN A 91 0.71 16.56 7.43
N ALA A 92 1.76 17.39 7.52
CA ALA A 92 1.61 18.80 7.83
C ALA A 92 0.82 19.54 6.73
N ALA A 93 1.13 19.28 5.45
CA ALA A 93 0.40 19.85 4.32
C ALA A 93 -1.07 19.40 4.30
N LEU A 94 -1.34 18.12 4.53
CA LEU A 94 -2.71 17.60 4.63
C LEU A 94 -3.48 18.19 5.81
N LYS A 95 -2.83 18.34 6.98
CA LYS A 95 -3.45 18.96 8.14
C LYS A 95 -3.85 20.40 7.84
N ASN A 96 -2.97 21.16 7.22
CA ASN A 96 -3.28 22.55 6.80
C ASN A 96 -4.44 22.56 5.80
N TYR A 97 -4.40 21.72 4.77
CA TYR A 97 -5.45 21.66 3.75
C TYR A 97 -6.80 21.30 4.36
N PHE A 98 -6.90 20.16 5.07
CA PHE A 98 -8.18 19.68 5.61
C PHE A 98 -8.71 20.53 6.78
N SER A 99 -7.87 21.32 7.47
CA SER A 99 -8.32 22.23 8.50
C SER A 99 -9.27 23.32 7.96
N ALA A 100 -9.09 23.75 6.70
CA ALA A 100 -9.98 24.68 6.05
C ALA A 100 -11.38 24.11 5.79
N TYR A 101 -11.50 22.77 5.71
CA TYR A 101 -12.75 22.05 5.44
C TYR A 101 -13.28 21.28 6.66
N LYS A 102 -12.81 21.60 7.87
CA LYS A 102 -13.10 20.82 9.09
C LYS A 102 -14.61 20.60 9.31
N ASN A 103 -15.43 21.59 9.01
CA ASN A 103 -16.89 21.53 9.21
C ASN A 103 -17.62 20.69 8.14
N GLU A 104 -16.94 20.36 7.03
CA GLU A 104 -17.49 19.57 5.93
C GLU A 104 -17.03 18.11 6.00
N LEU A 105 -16.06 17.80 6.88
CA LEU A 105 -15.57 16.45 7.08
C LEU A 105 -16.55 15.63 7.94
N CYS A 106 -16.66 14.32 7.64
CA CYS A 106 -17.38 13.41 8.51
C CYS A 106 -16.71 13.29 9.88
N GLU A 107 -17.47 12.92 10.91
CA GLU A 107 -16.99 12.83 12.32
C GLU A 107 -15.70 12.01 12.47
N THR A 108 -15.60 10.91 11.71
CA THR A 108 -14.39 10.07 11.71
C THR A 108 -13.18 10.83 11.17
N CYS A 109 -13.36 11.63 10.10
CA CYS A 109 -12.29 12.39 9.49
C CYS A 109 -11.89 13.61 10.33
N VAL A 110 -12.81 14.22 11.07
CA VAL A 110 -12.47 15.24 12.07
C VAL A 110 -11.51 14.68 13.13
N LYS A 111 -11.75 13.44 13.61
CA LYS A 111 -10.86 12.75 14.55
C LYS A 111 -9.52 12.37 13.92
N ARG A 112 -9.53 11.97 12.64
CA ARG A 112 -8.33 11.62 11.85
C ARG A 112 -7.44 12.84 11.58
N LEU A 113 -8.01 14.03 11.47
CA LEU A 113 -7.28 15.27 11.21
C LEU A 113 -6.16 15.50 12.24
N GLU A 114 -6.41 15.15 13.50
CA GLU A 114 -5.42 15.31 14.57
C GLU A 114 -4.46 14.11 14.69
N LYS A 115 -4.95 12.89 14.44
CA LYS A 115 -4.18 11.66 14.68
C LYS A 115 -3.41 11.18 13.44
N ASN A 116 -4.06 11.13 12.29
CA ASN A 116 -3.49 10.64 11.05
C ASN A 116 -4.26 11.21 9.84
N PRO A 117 -3.92 12.42 9.38
CA PRO A 117 -4.63 13.08 8.28
C PRO A 117 -4.53 12.31 6.95
N MET A 118 -3.52 11.47 6.74
CA MET A 118 -3.41 10.63 5.54
C MET A 118 -4.62 9.70 5.37
N ARG A 119 -5.25 9.27 6.49
CA ARG A 119 -6.45 8.42 6.44
C ARG A 119 -7.71 9.14 5.98
N ILE A 120 -7.68 10.48 5.85
CA ILE A 120 -8.79 11.25 5.28
C ILE A 120 -8.84 11.05 3.78
N VAL A 121 -7.68 10.93 3.13
CA VAL A 121 -7.55 10.75 1.67
C VAL A 121 -8.25 9.46 1.20
N ASP A 122 -8.26 8.41 2.03
CA ASP A 122 -8.94 7.12 1.75
C ASP A 122 -10.36 7.05 2.38
N CYS A 123 -10.98 8.15 2.71
CA CYS A 123 -12.33 8.13 3.30
C CYS A 123 -13.37 7.70 2.28
N LYS A 124 -14.32 6.85 2.70
CA LYS A 124 -15.40 6.35 1.84
C LYS A 124 -16.65 7.25 1.83
N ASN A 125 -16.72 8.28 2.69
CA ASN A 125 -17.80 9.25 2.69
C ASN A 125 -17.67 10.16 1.45
N SER A 126 -18.77 10.39 0.75
CA SER A 126 -18.83 11.12 -0.53
C SER A 126 -18.30 12.55 -0.43
N ASP A 127 -18.61 13.27 0.66
CA ASP A 127 -18.20 14.67 0.82
C ASP A 127 -16.71 14.75 1.14
N CYS A 128 -16.19 13.86 2.01
CA CYS A 128 -14.76 13.74 2.23
C CYS A 128 -14.00 13.38 0.94
N GLN A 129 -14.58 12.52 0.07
CA GLN A 129 -13.98 12.17 -1.22
C GLN A 129 -13.88 13.38 -2.16
N LYS A 130 -14.94 14.21 -2.24
CA LYS A 130 -14.94 15.44 -3.05
C LYS A 130 -13.82 16.40 -2.59
N ILE A 131 -13.72 16.62 -1.28
CA ILE A 131 -12.66 17.45 -0.70
C ILE A 131 -11.28 16.85 -0.99
N SER A 132 -11.12 15.53 -0.85
CA SER A 132 -9.85 14.83 -1.08
C SER A 132 -9.37 14.83 -2.54
N GLN A 133 -10.22 15.16 -3.51
CA GLN A 133 -9.82 15.23 -4.92
C GLN A 133 -8.75 16.29 -5.17
N ASN A 134 -8.81 17.41 -4.45
CA ASN A 134 -7.89 18.53 -4.59
C ASN A 134 -6.83 18.57 -3.45
N ALA A 135 -6.76 17.54 -2.63
CA ALA A 135 -5.77 17.46 -1.57
C ALA A 135 -4.36 17.27 -2.14
N PRO A 136 -3.32 17.76 -1.45
CA PRO A 136 -1.93 17.51 -1.84
C PRO A 136 -1.64 16.02 -2.05
N ASN A 137 -0.76 15.68 -2.99
CA ASN A 137 -0.33 14.31 -3.27
C ASN A 137 0.99 14.00 -2.57
N ILE A 138 1.13 12.81 -2.00
CA ILE A 138 2.39 12.38 -1.34
C ILE A 138 3.60 12.42 -2.28
N ILE A 139 3.38 12.16 -3.58
CA ILE A 139 4.44 12.13 -4.59
C ILE A 139 5.17 13.48 -4.70
N ASP A 140 4.46 14.60 -4.45
CA ASP A 140 5.03 15.94 -4.49
C ASP A 140 5.95 16.24 -3.29
N PHE A 141 5.85 15.44 -2.23
CA PHE A 141 6.61 15.58 -0.98
C PHE A 141 7.74 14.57 -0.84
N LEU A 142 7.99 13.74 -1.86
CA LEU A 142 9.08 12.78 -1.84
C LEU A 142 10.44 13.51 -1.86
N CYS A 143 11.34 13.12 -0.95
CA CYS A 143 12.74 13.50 -1.05
C CYS A 143 13.39 12.84 -2.27
N GLU A 144 14.58 13.30 -2.64
CA GLU A 144 15.30 12.81 -3.82
C GLU A 144 15.48 11.29 -3.82
N ASP A 145 15.92 10.71 -2.70
CA ASP A 145 16.09 9.26 -2.55
C ASP A 145 14.79 8.48 -2.74
N CYS A 146 13.67 8.95 -2.15
CA CYS A 146 12.38 8.28 -2.29
C CYS A 146 11.81 8.42 -3.70
N ARG A 147 12.04 9.56 -4.35
CA ARG A 147 11.66 9.79 -5.75
C ARG A 147 12.44 8.87 -6.67
N LYS A 148 13.78 8.86 -6.53
CA LYS A 148 14.65 7.99 -7.31
C LYS A 148 14.28 6.51 -7.12
N HIS A 149 14.04 6.08 -5.88
CA HIS A 149 13.61 4.71 -5.59
C HIS A 149 12.30 4.35 -6.34
N PHE A 150 11.30 5.23 -6.27
CA PHE A 150 10.02 5.00 -6.93
C PHE A 150 10.14 5.02 -8.46
N ASP A 151 10.96 5.91 -9.02
CA ASP A 151 11.26 5.95 -10.45
C ASP A 151 11.96 4.68 -10.92
N ASP A 152 12.88 4.14 -10.13
CA ASP A 152 13.56 2.90 -10.46
C ASP A 152 12.61 1.68 -10.35
N VAL A 153 11.68 1.63 -9.38
CA VAL A 153 10.61 0.61 -9.35
C VAL A 153 9.79 0.63 -10.64
N LYS A 154 9.35 1.82 -11.08
CA LYS A 154 8.61 1.98 -12.33
C LYS A 154 9.38 1.44 -13.54
N LYS A 155 10.67 1.79 -13.67
CA LYS A 155 11.53 1.28 -14.75
C LYS A 155 11.63 -0.25 -14.74
N TYR A 156 11.74 -0.88 -13.57
CA TYR A 156 11.77 -2.35 -13.49
C TYR A 156 10.44 -2.97 -13.94
N LEU A 157 9.31 -2.38 -13.55
CA LEU A 157 7.98 -2.86 -13.98
C LEU A 157 7.80 -2.67 -15.50
N ASP A 158 8.19 -1.50 -16.04
CA ASP A 158 8.14 -1.21 -17.47
C ASP A 158 8.99 -2.22 -18.27
N ASN A 159 10.22 -2.50 -17.82
CA ASN A 159 11.11 -3.49 -18.44
C ASN A 159 10.57 -4.93 -18.34
N SER A 160 9.71 -5.20 -17.39
CA SER A 160 9.03 -6.49 -17.23
C SER A 160 7.68 -6.55 -17.95
N ASN A 161 7.32 -5.52 -18.73
CA ASN A 161 6.03 -5.38 -19.42
C ASN A 161 4.81 -5.51 -18.48
N ILE A 162 4.92 -5.03 -17.24
CA ILE A 162 3.82 -5.04 -16.27
C ILE A 162 3.12 -3.69 -16.32
N GLU A 163 1.84 -3.71 -16.70
CA GLU A 163 0.99 -2.53 -16.67
C GLU A 163 0.61 -2.15 -15.24
N TYR A 164 0.72 -0.88 -14.91
CA TYR A 164 0.33 -0.34 -13.61
C TYR A 164 -0.30 1.05 -13.73
N LYS A 165 -1.00 1.46 -12.67
CA LYS A 165 -1.50 2.84 -12.49
C LYS A 165 -0.86 3.44 -11.24
N ILE A 166 -0.47 4.70 -11.31
CA ILE A 166 -0.06 5.45 -10.13
C ILE A 166 -1.33 5.95 -9.44
N ASN A 167 -1.55 5.49 -8.19
CA ASN A 167 -2.69 5.93 -7.39
C ASN A 167 -2.20 6.57 -6.08
N PRO A 168 -2.09 7.91 -6.00
CA PRO A 168 -1.61 8.61 -4.81
C PRO A 168 -2.55 8.50 -3.61
N LYS A 169 -3.76 7.93 -3.78
CA LYS A 169 -4.72 7.71 -2.71
C LYS A 169 -4.51 6.39 -1.97
N ILE A 170 -3.61 5.51 -2.45
CA ILE A 170 -3.28 4.30 -1.70
C ILE A 170 -2.57 4.68 -0.41
N VAL A 171 -3.28 4.50 0.71
CA VAL A 171 -2.76 4.58 2.07
C VAL A 171 -3.02 3.25 2.74
N ARG A 172 -2.00 2.39 2.77
CA ARG A 172 -2.12 1.04 3.35
C ARG A 172 -2.45 1.08 4.83
N GLY A 173 -3.08 0.00 5.31
CA GLY A 173 -3.54 -0.14 6.68
C GLY A 173 -2.46 -0.22 7.75
N LEU A 174 -1.20 -0.34 7.38
CA LEU A 174 -0.07 -0.62 8.26
C LEU A 174 0.87 0.59 8.31
N ASP A 175 1.07 1.14 9.50
CA ASP A 175 1.83 2.38 9.69
C ASP A 175 3.35 2.19 9.51
N TYR A 176 3.82 0.93 9.44
CA TYR A 176 5.22 0.61 9.27
C TYR A 176 5.70 0.58 7.80
N TYR A 177 4.80 0.68 6.82
CA TYR A 177 5.23 0.78 5.42
C TYR A 177 6.02 2.04 5.15
N THR A 178 7.00 1.91 4.23
CA THR A 178 7.85 3.00 3.71
C THR A 178 7.96 2.87 2.19
N LYS A 179 8.27 3.98 1.52
CA LYS A 179 8.53 3.98 0.06
C LYS A 179 7.37 3.31 -0.70
N THR A 180 7.63 2.19 -1.38
CA THR A 180 6.70 1.53 -2.30
C THR A 180 5.53 0.85 -1.58
N VAL A 181 4.32 1.11 -2.06
CA VAL A 181 3.09 0.38 -1.72
C VAL A 181 2.34 0.04 -3.00
N PHE A 182 1.61 -1.07 -3.00
CA PHE A 182 0.84 -1.51 -4.16
C PHE A 182 -0.42 -2.28 -3.78
N GLU A 183 -1.39 -2.31 -4.70
CA GLU A 183 -2.63 -3.06 -4.60
C GLU A 183 -3.03 -3.65 -5.95
N PHE A 184 -3.56 -4.87 -5.94
CA PHE A 184 -4.25 -5.48 -7.06
C PHE A 184 -5.75 -5.34 -6.84
N VAL A 185 -6.39 -4.53 -7.68
CA VAL A 185 -7.79 -4.13 -7.53
C VAL A 185 -8.63 -4.78 -8.63
N ALA A 186 -9.75 -5.41 -8.27
CA ALA A 186 -10.67 -6.00 -9.24
C ALA A 186 -11.29 -4.93 -10.13
N LYS A 187 -11.32 -5.20 -11.46
CA LYS A 187 -11.91 -4.30 -12.48
C LYS A 187 -13.40 -4.53 -12.70
N ASP A 188 -13.95 -5.67 -12.22
CA ASP A 188 -15.35 -6.04 -12.42
C ASP A 188 -16.31 -5.10 -11.70
N ASP A 189 -17.43 -4.76 -12.35
CA ASP A 189 -18.47 -3.88 -11.78
C ASP A 189 -19.08 -4.44 -10.49
N ALA A 190 -19.26 -5.76 -10.40
CA ALA A 190 -19.79 -6.44 -9.22
C ALA A 190 -18.80 -6.45 -8.03
N GLN A 191 -17.50 -6.32 -8.30
CA GLN A 191 -16.43 -6.38 -7.30
C GLN A 191 -15.57 -5.11 -7.31
N ARG A 192 -16.06 -4.05 -7.91
CA ARG A 192 -15.31 -2.81 -8.12
C ARG A 192 -14.74 -2.28 -6.81
N GLY A 193 -13.42 -2.12 -6.78
CA GLY A 193 -12.70 -1.66 -5.59
C GLY A 193 -12.35 -2.75 -4.58
N LEU A 194 -12.66 -4.04 -4.87
CA LEU A 194 -12.17 -5.15 -4.05
C LEU A 194 -10.65 -5.32 -4.29
N VAL A 195 -9.89 -5.22 -3.21
CA VAL A 195 -8.44 -5.47 -3.24
C VAL A 195 -8.20 -6.96 -3.05
N CYS A 196 -7.72 -7.63 -4.09
CA CYS A 196 -7.42 -9.07 -4.09
C CYS A 196 -6.04 -9.37 -3.48
N GLY A 197 -5.12 -8.44 -3.58
CA GLY A 197 -3.78 -8.55 -3.01
C GLY A 197 -3.14 -7.19 -2.86
N GLY A 198 -2.09 -7.11 -2.10
CA GLY A 198 -1.34 -5.87 -1.96
C GLY A 198 -0.24 -5.98 -0.93
N GLY A 199 0.69 -5.07 -1.01
CA GLY A 199 1.87 -5.07 -0.15
C GLY A 199 2.56 -3.72 -0.13
N GLY A 200 3.76 -3.75 0.37
CA GLY A 200 4.64 -2.59 0.41
C GLY A 200 5.93 -2.89 1.15
N ARG A 201 6.87 -1.99 0.98
CA ARG A 201 8.17 -2.02 1.65
C ARG A 201 8.01 -1.60 3.12
N TYR A 202 8.81 -2.17 4.01
CA TYR A 202 8.96 -1.74 5.39
C TYR A 202 10.43 -1.89 5.80
N ASP A 203 11.06 -0.77 6.15
CA ASP A 203 12.50 -0.65 6.45
C ASP A 203 12.73 -0.12 7.88
N GLY A 204 11.74 -0.19 8.77
CA GLY A 204 11.82 0.34 10.12
C GLY A 204 11.68 -0.69 11.22
#